data_deaa82b8abc5e6c983ab8906e27be09a
#
_entry.id   deaa82b8abc5e6c983ab8906e27be09a
#
_cell.length_a   1.000
_cell.length_b   1.000
_cell.length_c   1.000
_cell.angle_alpha   90.00
_cell.angle_beta   90.00
_cell.angle_gamma   90.00
#
_symmetry.space_group_name_H-M   'P 1'
#
loop_
_entity.id
_entity.type
_entity.pdbx_description
1 polymer ?
#
loop_
_entity_poly.entity_id
_entity_poly.type
_entity_poly.pdbx_seq_one_letter_code
_entity_poly.pdbx_strand_id
1 'polypeptide(L)'
;PAFENFIILSGPNTMRSMVGNYVNGKGKMEQKTTISYLVQPTKEGTLYIEPAMIKSKGRKYQSQKIAIEVGKAIEGQGGASLAQSNPMAAAKENIHLVSEVSNRNPYIGEPITIAYKIYFRMNIGKAMVSQMPKFNSFWTQVYTENDMPENTSDNREYYKDELYNVVTYYKVLLIPQKEGKFTINPLSINMLAEVGTGQYDYWGDEITRTTQLTVSSPAETITVRPLPRQGRPADFSGAVGQFTMNASLSKPEVNTGESSTLSIDIKGTGNISQIKLPEPEMPSEIERYDPNVQSSSSLTPTTLKGYQSEQFILIPRVKGTYAIPKIEFSYFDPGTGKYVTLSSAEMTLKATGEGAIQTPGQPSAPTAVTEKTDVNYLSNDIGFIRLTSKLEPSGKKAFYEKGWFAFLLILPIILTPAVLARRIYISSADRNSPLAKAKRAAAIARK
;
A
#
# COMPACT_ATOMS: atom_id res chain seq x y z
N PRO A 1 38.55 -17.36 -33.23
CA PRO A 1 37.75 -17.71 -34.39
C PRO A 1 37.93 -16.68 -35.49
N ALA A 2 37.74 -17.06 -36.77
CA ALA A 2 37.62 -16.10 -37.86
C ALA A 2 36.13 -15.75 -38.07
N PHE A 3 35.85 -14.47 -38.30
CA PHE A 3 34.49 -13.91 -38.47
C PHE A 3 34.32 -13.37 -39.91
N GLU A 4 34.47 -14.21 -40.93
CA GLU A 4 34.46 -13.82 -42.36
C GLU A 4 33.07 -13.29 -42.64
N ASN A 5 32.20 -13.02 -42.56
CA ASN A 5 30.90 -12.43 -42.90
C ASN A 5 30.22 -11.74 -41.69
N PHE A 6 31.06 -11.34 -40.74
CA PHE A 6 30.58 -10.59 -39.59
C PHE A 6 31.49 -9.38 -39.33
N ILE A 7 30.91 -8.27 -38.97
CA ILE A 7 31.61 -7.10 -38.43
C ILE A 7 31.71 -7.29 -36.91
N ILE A 8 32.92 -7.20 -36.35
CA ILE A 8 33.14 -7.24 -34.93
C ILE A 8 32.78 -5.88 -34.34
N LEU A 9 31.67 -5.81 -33.57
CA LEU A 9 31.23 -4.58 -32.92
C LEU A 9 31.96 -4.36 -31.61
N SER A 10 32.32 -5.47 -30.88
CA SER A 10 33.06 -5.42 -29.62
C SER A 10 33.78 -6.75 -29.38
N GLY A 11 34.93 -6.71 -28.70
CA GLY A 11 35.73 -7.90 -28.30
C GLY A 11 37.08 -7.93 -28.95
N PRO A 12 37.97 -8.86 -28.49
CA PRO A 12 37.71 -9.90 -27.49
C PRO A 12 37.58 -9.36 -26.05
N ASN A 13 36.46 -9.57 -25.41
CA ASN A 13 36.33 -9.33 -23.97
C ASN A 13 36.65 -10.59 -23.18
N THR A 14 37.62 -10.51 -22.29
CA THR A 14 38.11 -11.67 -21.53
C THR A 14 37.70 -11.59 -20.09
N MET A 15 36.86 -12.51 -19.63
CA MET A 15 36.45 -12.67 -18.24
C MET A 15 37.09 -13.89 -17.64
N ARG A 16 37.73 -13.78 -16.48
CA ARG A 16 38.33 -14.89 -15.71
C ARG A 16 37.53 -15.09 -14.43
N SER A 17 36.98 -16.26 -14.23
CA SER A 17 36.31 -16.66 -13.00
C SER A 17 36.99 -17.87 -12.38
N MET A 18 37.09 -17.91 -11.05
CA MET A 18 37.54 -19.07 -10.31
C MET A 18 36.33 -19.75 -9.69
N VAL A 19 36.10 -21.02 -10.01
CA VAL A 19 35.03 -21.82 -9.43
C VAL A 19 35.68 -22.89 -8.55
N GLY A 20 35.41 -22.83 -7.26
CA GLY A 20 35.85 -23.85 -6.28
C GLY A 20 34.73 -24.86 -6.06
N ASN A 21 34.96 -26.12 -6.47
CA ASN A 21 34.06 -27.22 -6.10
C ASN A 21 34.66 -27.98 -4.92
N TYR A 22 33.94 -28.05 -3.82
CA TYR A 22 34.29 -28.82 -2.64
C TYR A 22 33.46 -30.13 -2.64
N VAL A 23 34.15 -31.27 -2.86
CA VAL A 23 33.53 -32.60 -2.74
C VAL A 23 34.38 -33.43 -1.77
N ASN A 24 33.79 -33.93 -0.70
CA ASN A 24 34.41 -34.77 0.33
C ASN A 24 35.71 -34.19 0.93
N GLY A 25 35.72 -32.89 1.27
CA GLY A 25 36.87 -32.26 1.92
C GLY A 25 38.09 -31.98 1.02
N LYS A 26 38.01 -32.30 -0.28
CA LYS A 26 39.02 -31.94 -1.28
C LYS A 26 38.48 -30.84 -2.18
N GLY A 27 39.05 -29.66 -2.06
CA GLY A 27 38.74 -28.52 -2.92
C GLY A 27 39.51 -28.61 -4.23
N LYS A 28 38.80 -28.56 -5.38
CA LYS A 28 39.40 -28.40 -6.70
C LYS A 28 39.03 -27.00 -7.19
N MET A 29 40.05 -26.16 -7.37
CA MET A 29 39.85 -24.83 -8.00
C MET A 29 40.01 -24.98 -9.51
N GLU A 30 38.94 -24.61 -10.24
CA GLU A 30 38.96 -24.53 -11.70
C GLU A 30 38.91 -23.07 -12.12
N GLN A 31 39.87 -22.66 -12.94
CA GLN A 31 39.91 -21.35 -13.56
C GLN A 31 39.19 -21.44 -14.91
N LYS A 32 38.04 -20.70 -15.03
CA LYS A 32 37.31 -20.56 -16.28
C LYS A 32 37.65 -19.21 -16.91
N THR A 33 38.10 -19.23 -18.16
CA THR A 33 38.31 -18.02 -18.95
C THR A 33 37.26 -18.00 -20.05
N THR A 34 36.41 -16.96 -20.05
CA THR A 34 35.38 -16.72 -21.09
C THR A 34 35.85 -15.57 -21.99
N ILE A 35 35.83 -15.78 -23.29
CA ILE A 35 36.19 -14.78 -24.28
C ILE A 35 34.93 -14.51 -25.10
N SER A 36 34.44 -13.29 -25.07
CA SER A 36 33.18 -12.88 -25.74
C SER A 36 33.46 -11.91 -26.87
N TYR A 37 32.71 -12.06 -27.95
CA TYR A 37 32.70 -11.17 -29.09
C TYR A 37 31.25 -10.77 -29.39
N LEU A 38 31.00 -9.50 -29.68
CA LEU A 38 29.74 -9.02 -30.25
C LEU A 38 29.97 -8.85 -31.75
N VAL A 39 29.23 -9.59 -32.55
CA VAL A 39 29.39 -9.58 -34.02
C VAL A 39 28.07 -9.30 -34.72
N GLN A 40 28.10 -8.56 -35.81
CA GLN A 40 26.95 -8.24 -36.66
C GLN A 40 27.13 -8.96 -38.01
N PRO A 41 26.12 -9.73 -38.48
CA PRO A 41 26.18 -10.36 -39.80
C PRO A 41 26.14 -9.30 -40.91
N THR A 42 26.89 -9.53 -42.03
CA THR A 42 26.96 -8.61 -43.14
C THR A 42 26.03 -8.96 -44.30
N LYS A 43 25.43 -10.17 -44.29
CA LYS A 43 24.50 -10.64 -45.33
C LYS A 43 23.51 -11.66 -44.75
N GLU A 44 22.40 -11.84 -45.44
CA GLU A 44 21.40 -12.88 -45.15
C GLU A 44 21.88 -14.27 -45.55
N GLY A 45 21.24 -15.30 -44.99
CA GLY A 45 21.50 -16.71 -45.23
C GLY A 45 22.30 -17.42 -44.15
N THR A 46 22.74 -18.64 -44.41
CA THR A 46 23.52 -19.41 -43.46
C THR A 46 24.97 -18.95 -43.43
N LEU A 47 25.37 -18.30 -42.35
CA LEU A 47 26.73 -17.82 -42.12
C LEU A 47 27.42 -18.73 -41.09
N TYR A 48 28.74 -18.80 -41.19
CA TYR A 48 29.55 -19.67 -40.33
C TYR A 48 30.58 -18.88 -39.55
N ILE A 49 30.65 -19.20 -38.24
CA ILE A 49 31.77 -18.78 -37.40
C ILE A 49 32.77 -19.93 -37.38
N GLU A 50 34.01 -19.68 -37.82
CA GLU A 50 35.05 -20.66 -37.90
C GLU A 50 35.54 -21.12 -36.52
N PRO A 51 36.03 -22.35 -36.40
CA PRO A 51 36.47 -22.92 -35.14
C PRO A 51 37.51 -22.07 -34.40
N ALA A 52 37.27 -21.84 -33.10
CA ALA A 52 38.26 -21.19 -32.25
C ALA A 52 39.34 -22.19 -31.85
N MET A 53 40.61 -21.77 -31.92
CA MET A 53 41.74 -22.58 -31.49
C MET A 53 42.37 -22.03 -30.21
N ILE A 54 42.60 -22.91 -29.23
CA ILE A 54 43.30 -22.61 -27.98
C ILE A 54 44.46 -23.55 -27.82
N LYS A 55 45.63 -23.02 -27.44
CA LYS A 55 46.82 -23.81 -27.08
C LYS A 55 46.99 -23.77 -25.56
N SER A 56 46.91 -24.94 -24.92
CA SER A 56 47.13 -25.07 -23.46
C SER A 56 48.06 -26.25 -23.18
N LYS A 57 49.08 -26.01 -22.37
CA LYS A 57 50.10 -27.03 -21.98
C LYS A 57 50.65 -27.82 -23.16
N GLY A 58 50.98 -27.15 -24.28
CA GLY A 58 51.52 -27.76 -25.48
C GLY A 58 50.51 -28.48 -26.40
N ARG A 59 49.26 -28.65 -25.97
CA ARG A 59 48.18 -29.25 -26.77
C ARG A 59 47.30 -28.18 -27.41
N LYS A 60 46.88 -28.42 -28.66
CA LYS A 60 45.93 -27.58 -29.39
C LYS A 60 44.51 -28.12 -29.19
N TYR A 61 43.59 -27.27 -28.82
CA TYR A 61 42.13 -27.56 -28.73
C TYR A 61 41.41 -26.70 -29.74
N GLN A 62 40.42 -27.28 -30.40
CA GLN A 62 39.63 -26.60 -31.42
C GLN A 62 38.13 -26.75 -31.09
N SER A 63 37.39 -25.69 -31.24
CA SER A 63 35.92 -25.74 -31.10
C SER A 63 35.30 -26.30 -32.39
N GLN A 64 34.00 -26.60 -32.33
CA GLN A 64 33.21 -26.90 -33.51
C GLN A 64 32.96 -25.61 -34.29
N LYS A 65 32.68 -25.73 -35.59
CA LYS A 65 32.19 -24.68 -36.49
C LYS A 65 30.72 -24.40 -36.11
N ILE A 66 30.34 -23.12 -36.00
CA ILE A 66 28.98 -22.70 -35.63
C ILE A 66 28.30 -22.18 -36.87
N ALA A 67 27.13 -22.73 -37.21
CA ALA A 67 26.28 -22.22 -38.27
C ALA A 67 25.22 -21.27 -37.66
N ILE A 68 25.03 -20.09 -38.23
CA ILE A 68 24.05 -19.08 -37.85
C ILE A 68 23.18 -18.80 -39.05
N GLU A 69 21.87 -18.97 -38.91
CA GLU A 69 20.91 -18.64 -39.94
C GLU A 69 20.47 -17.17 -39.76
N VAL A 70 20.75 -16.33 -40.74
CA VAL A 70 20.45 -14.89 -40.73
C VAL A 70 19.28 -14.66 -41.64
N GLY A 71 18.12 -14.32 -41.07
CA GLY A 71 16.92 -13.92 -41.78
C GLY A 71 17.00 -12.47 -42.30
N LYS A 72 15.95 -12.06 -43.00
CA LYS A 72 15.81 -10.66 -43.42
C LYS A 72 15.74 -9.75 -42.19
N ALA A 73 16.37 -8.60 -42.27
CA ALA A 73 16.24 -7.57 -41.26
C ALA A 73 14.75 -7.21 -41.11
N ILE A 74 14.20 -7.47 -39.92
CA ILE A 74 12.86 -7.05 -39.62
C ILE A 74 12.94 -5.56 -39.28
N GLU A 75 12.45 -4.72 -40.17
CA GLU A 75 12.28 -3.30 -39.88
C GLU A 75 11.32 -3.18 -38.69
N GLY A 76 11.85 -2.74 -37.54
CA GLY A 76 11.06 -2.47 -36.32
C GLY A 76 11.36 -3.31 -35.08
N GLN A 77 12.20 -4.36 -35.10
CA GLN A 77 12.56 -5.13 -33.89
C GLN A 77 13.94 -4.82 -33.29
N GLY A 78 14.55 -3.75 -33.71
CA GLY A 78 15.82 -3.31 -33.14
C GLY A 78 15.59 -2.23 -32.07
N GLY A 79 15.25 -2.61 -30.86
CA GLY A 79 15.18 -1.66 -29.71
C GLY A 79 16.47 -0.81 -29.58
N ALA A 80 17.61 -1.33 -30.00
CA ALA A 80 18.89 -0.60 -30.08
C ALA A 80 18.89 0.53 -31.15
N SER A 81 18.22 0.37 -32.29
CA SER A 81 18.16 1.36 -33.35
C SER A 81 17.32 2.59 -32.97
N LEU A 82 16.19 2.39 -32.30
CA LEU A 82 15.34 3.46 -31.80
C LEU A 82 15.98 4.19 -30.59
N ALA A 83 16.68 3.46 -29.72
CA ALA A 83 17.41 4.04 -28.61
C ALA A 83 18.56 4.95 -29.03
N GLN A 84 19.26 4.63 -30.12
CA GLN A 84 20.30 5.47 -30.66
C GLN A 84 19.76 6.73 -31.33
N SER A 85 18.60 6.65 -32.02
CA SER A 85 18.00 7.76 -32.75
C SER A 85 17.12 8.66 -31.87
N ASN A 86 16.37 8.09 -30.90
CA ASN A 86 15.48 8.83 -30.04
C ASN A 86 15.19 8.09 -28.72
N PRO A 87 15.97 8.35 -27.66
CA PRO A 87 15.77 7.69 -26.34
C PRO A 87 14.36 7.86 -25.78
N MET A 88 13.70 8.99 -26.05
CA MET A 88 12.33 9.22 -25.59
C MET A 88 11.32 8.33 -26.33
N ALA A 89 11.51 8.04 -27.61
CA ALA A 89 10.65 7.14 -28.37
C ALA A 89 10.77 5.71 -27.83
N ALA A 90 12.00 5.24 -27.59
CA ALA A 90 12.25 3.93 -26.99
C ALA A 90 11.64 3.79 -25.59
N ALA A 91 11.73 4.83 -24.75
CA ALA A 91 11.11 4.83 -23.44
C ALA A 91 9.57 4.76 -23.52
N LYS A 92 8.94 5.51 -24.44
CA LYS A 92 7.48 5.49 -24.64
C LYS A 92 6.96 4.15 -25.15
N GLU A 93 7.74 3.41 -25.89
CA GLU A 93 7.38 2.07 -26.39
C GLU A 93 7.43 1.01 -25.29
N ASN A 94 8.29 1.21 -24.30
CA ASN A 94 8.57 0.22 -23.27
C ASN A 94 7.98 0.55 -21.88
N ILE A 95 7.30 1.69 -21.75
CA ILE A 95 6.67 2.09 -20.48
C ILE A 95 5.25 2.58 -20.75
N HIS A 96 4.28 1.94 -20.10
CA HIS A 96 2.87 2.28 -20.23
C HIS A 96 2.23 2.50 -18.87
N LEU A 97 1.34 3.48 -18.78
CA LEU A 97 0.47 3.69 -17.62
C LEU A 97 -0.96 3.32 -18.03
N VAL A 98 -1.49 2.29 -17.41
CA VAL A 98 -2.80 1.71 -17.72
C VAL A 98 -3.72 1.89 -16.53
N SER A 99 -5.00 2.21 -16.79
CA SER A 99 -6.07 2.24 -15.80
C SER A 99 -6.95 1.00 -15.94
N GLU A 100 -7.17 0.30 -14.83
CA GLU A 100 -8.06 -0.85 -14.75
C GLU A 100 -9.24 -0.52 -13.86
N VAL A 101 -10.45 -0.56 -14.41
CA VAL A 101 -11.70 -0.31 -13.70
C VAL A 101 -12.44 -1.63 -13.52
N SER A 102 -12.79 -1.98 -12.28
CA SER A 102 -13.46 -3.24 -11.95
C SER A 102 -14.87 -3.34 -12.56
N ASN A 103 -15.60 -2.24 -12.61
CA ASN A 103 -16.92 -2.17 -13.24
C ASN A 103 -17.17 -0.77 -13.81
N ARG A 104 -17.42 -0.66 -15.13
CA ARG A 104 -17.71 0.62 -15.79
C ARG A 104 -19.18 1.02 -15.75
N ASN A 105 -20.06 0.11 -15.33
CA ASN A 105 -21.50 0.33 -15.27
C ASN A 105 -22.09 -0.05 -13.89
N PRO A 106 -21.54 0.52 -12.78
CA PRO A 106 -22.04 0.20 -11.45
C PRO A 106 -23.41 0.82 -11.20
N TYR A 107 -24.11 0.30 -10.21
CA TYR A 107 -25.23 0.99 -9.60
C TYR A 107 -24.76 2.11 -8.66
N ILE A 108 -25.62 3.10 -8.43
CA ILE A 108 -25.39 4.08 -7.37
C ILE A 108 -25.19 3.35 -6.02
N GLY A 109 -24.16 3.73 -5.27
CA GLY A 109 -23.79 3.07 -4.01
C GLY A 109 -22.95 1.79 -4.16
N GLU A 110 -22.79 1.21 -5.37
CA GLU A 110 -21.97 0.01 -5.60
C GLU A 110 -20.48 0.37 -5.57
N PRO A 111 -19.67 -0.24 -4.68
CA PRO A 111 -18.24 -0.01 -4.67
C PRO A 111 -17.56 -0.58 -5.91
N ILE A 112 -16.70 0.21 -6.53
CA ILE A 112 -15.83 -0.18 -7.63
C ILE A 112 -14.41 0.22 -7.33
N THR A 113 -13.44 -0.40 -7.98
CA THR A 113 -12.03 -0.03 -7.87
C THR A 113 -11.50 0.48 -9.20
N ILE A 114 -10.59 1.46 -9.12
CA ILE A 114 -9.73 1.83 -10.23
C ILE A 114 -8.28 1.68 -9.79
N ALA A 115 -7.50 0.91 -10.56
CA ALA A 115 -6.08 0.70 -10.35
C ALA A 115 -5.30 1.29 -11.52
N TYR A 116 -4.25 2.03 -11.21
CA TYR A 116 -3.31 2.57 -12.19
C TYR A 116 -2.02 1.78 -12.11
N LYS A 117 -1.76 0.99 -13.15
CA LYS A 117 -0.61 0.10 -13.25
C LYS A 117 0.44 0.67 -14.21
N ILE A 118 1.69 0.62 -13.80
CA ILE A 118 2.84 0.92 -14.66
C ILE A 118 3.38 -0.40 -15.20
N TYR A 119 3.36 -0.55 -16.51
CA TYR A 119 3.98 -1.65 -17.25
C TYR A 119 5.31 -1.18 -17.79
N PHE A 120 6.41 -1.88 -17.53
CA PHE A 120 7.74 -1.47 -17.95
C PHE A 120 8.65 -2.64 -18.28
N ARG A 121 9.53 -2.46 -19.27
CA ARG A 121 10.55 -3.45 -19.68
C ARG A 121 11.98 -2.91 -19.56
N MET A 122 12.16 -1.76 -18.96
CA MET A 122 13.45 -1.13 -18.72
C MET A 122 13.53 -0.60 -17.30
N ASN A 123 14.71 -0.24 -16.85
CA ASN A 123 14.86 0.37 -15.54
C ASN A 123 14.15 1.72 -15.50
N ILE A 124 13.28 1.87 -14.51
CA ILE A 124 12.60 3.12 -14.21
C ILE A 124 13.11 3.66 -12.89
N GLY A 125 13.47 4.93 -12.89
CA GLY A 125 13.88 5.64 -11.69
C GLY A 125 12.69 6.29 -10.98
N LYS A 126 12.97 7.38 -10.28
CA LYS A 126 11.98 8.10 -9.47
C LYS A 126 10.76 8.50 -10.29
N ALA A 127 9.60 8.06 -9.86
CA ALA A 127 8.30 8.42 -10.41
C ALA A 127 7.64 9.50 -9.54
N MET A 128 7.11 10.56 -10.16
CA MET A 128 6.43 11.67 -9.49
C MET A 128 5.13 11.97 -10.20
N VAL A 129 4.04 12.05 -9.45
CA VAL A 129 2.74 12.44 -10.03
C VAL A 129 2.81 13.88 -10.51
N SER A 130 2.45 14.10 -11.79
CA SER A 130 2.29 15.43 -12.38
C SER A 130 0.83 15.87 -12.46
N GLN A 131 -0.11 14.91 -12.56
CA GLN A 131 -1.54 15.18 -12.56
C GLN A 131 -2.28 14.03 -11.89
N MET A 132 -3.06 14.34 -10.84
CA MET A 132 -3.96 13.38 -10.19
C MET A 132 -5.32 13.34 -10.86
N PRO A 133 -5.95 12.16 -10.96
CA PRO A 133 -7.33 12.05 -11.39
C PRO A 133 -8.29 12.69 -10.38
N LYS A 134 -9.42 13.21 -10.89
CA LYS A 134 -10.48 13.77 -10.06
C LYS A 134 -11.68 12.82 -10.07
N PHE A 135 -12.18 12.46 -8.89
CA PHE A 135 -13.28 11.52 -8.70
C PHE A 135 -14.55 12.25 -8.25
N ASN A 136 -14.97 13.24 -9.04
CA ASN A 136 -16.18 14.02 -8.73
C ASN A 136 -17.40 13.10 -8.69
N SER A 137 -18.27 13.28 -7.69
CA SER A 137 -19.48 12.47 -7.46
C SER A 137 -19.23 11.03 -6.99
N PHE A 138 -18.00 10.71 -6.58
CA PHE A 138 -17.67 9.46 -5.91
C PHE A 138 -17.14 9.75 -4.51
N TRP A 139 -17.55 8.92 -3.56
CA TRP A 139 -16.80 8.78 -2.31
C TRP A 139 -15.59 7.92 -2.57
N THR A 140 -14.44 8.27 -1.98
CA THR A 140 -13.16 7.64 -2.33
C THR A 140 -12.42 7.15 -1.10
N GLN A 141 -11.78 5.98 -1.22
CA GLN A 141 -10.80 5.50 -0.25
C GLN A 141 -9.57 4.94 -0.98
N VAL A 142 -8.40 5.47 -0.64
CA VAL A 142 -7.14 5.09 -1.29
C VAL A 142 -6.57 3.85 -0.63
N TYR A 143 -6.05 2.93 -1.45
CA TYR A 143 -5.31 1.76 -1.00
C TYR A 143 -3.90 2.17 -0.59
N THR A 144 -3.45 1.72 0.59
CA THR A 144 -2.07 1.86 1.02
C THR A 144 -1.22 0.71 0.49
N GLU A 145 0.11 0.75 0.67
CA GLU A 145 0.99 -0.35 0.27
C GLU A 145 0.60 -1.68 0.95
N ASN A 146 0.14 -1.63 2.20
CA ASN A 146 -0.32 -2.81 2.93
C ASN A 146 -1.61 -3.41 2.36
N ASP A 147 -2.40 -2.62 1.65
CA ASP A 147 -3.64 -3.07 1.01
C ASP A 147 -3.41 -3.63 -0.40
N MET A 148 -2.16 -3.60 -0.91
CA MET A 148 -1.76 -4.02 -2.26
C MET A 148 -0.67 -5.11 -2.20
N PRO A 149 -0.95 -6.30 -1.67
CA PRO A 149 0.04 -7.39 -1.54
C PRO A 149 0.54 -7.93 -2.88
N GLU A 150 -0.15 -7.61 -3.99
CA GLU A 150 0.24 -7.97 -5.35
C GLU A 150 1.50 -7.24 -5.85
N ASN A 151 1.90 -6.14 -5.21
CA ASN A 151 3.10 -5.39 -5.59
C ASN A 151 4.37 -6.08 -5.07
N THR A 152 4.74 -7.20 -5.72
CA THR A 152 6.02 -7.89 -5.49
C THR A 152 7.03 -7.49 -6.55
N SER A 153 8.33 -7.66 -6.24
CA SER A 153 9.43 -7.35 -7.19
C SER A 153 9.39 -8.16 -8.47
N ASP A 154 8.71 -9.31 -8.46
CA ASP A 154 8.68 -10.26 -9.58
C ASP A 154 7.31 -10.31 -10.29
N ASN A 155 6.45 -9.33 -10.06
CA ASN A 155 5.14 -9.30 -10.70
C ASN A 155 5.28 -8.97 -12.20
N ARG A 156 4.85 -9.91 -13.05
CA ARG A 156 4.89 -9.78 -14.51
C ARG A 156 3.56 -10.13 -15.12
N GLU A 157 3.12 -9.30 -16.05
CA GLU A 157 1.86 -9.50 -16.78
C GLU A 157 2.10 -9.31 -18.30
N TYR A 158 1.27 -9.97 -19.11
CA TYR A 158 1.25 -9.73 -20.54
C TYR A 158 0.43 -8.47 -20.86
N TYR A 159 1.02 -7.56 -21.62
CA TYR A 159 0.37 -6.39 -22.16
C TYR A 159 0.69 -6.28 -23.64
N LYS A 160 -0.33 -6.28 -24.51
CA LYS A 160 -0.20 -6.30 -25.98
C LYS A 160 0.72 -7.42 -26.49
N ASP A 161 0.51 -8.64 -25.98
CA ASP A 161 1.25 -9.85 -26.31
C ASP A 161 2.74 -9.87 -25.90
N GLU A 162 3.18 -8.91 -25.11
CA GLU A 162 4.54 -8.82 -24.59
C GLU A 162 4.56 -8.87 -23.07
N LEU A 163 5.61 -9.46 -22.50
CA LEU A 163 5.78 -9.61 -21.06
C LEU A 163 6.42 -8.35 -20.45
N TYR A 164 5.74 -7.73 -19.51
CA TYR A 164 6.17 -6.54 -18.76
C TYR A 164 6.33 -6.83 -17.28
N ASN A 165 7.24 -6.14 -16.63
CA ASN A 165 7.18 -5.96 -15.19
C ASN A 165 6.04 -4.98 -14.89
N VAL A 166 5.30 -5.24 -13.80
CA VAL A 166 4.11 -4.48 -13.45
C VAL A 166 4.16 -4.02 -12.00
N VAL A 167 3.78 -2.79 -11.76
CA VAL A 167 3.55 -2.26 -10.42
C VAL A 167 2.25 -1.49 -10.39
N THR A 168 1.39 -1.78 -9.41
CA THR A 168 0.22 -0.96 -9.11
C THR A 168 0.69 0.30 -8.38
N TYR A 169 0.72 1.40 -9.09
CA TYR A 169 1.22 2.67 -8.58
C TYR A 169 0.20 3.41 -7.73
N TYR A 170 -1.08 3.37 -8.12
CA TYR A 170 -2.17 4.02 -7.40
C TYR A 170 -3.45 3.21 -7.56
N LYS A 171 -4.14 2.96 -6.46
CA LYS A 171 -5.41 2.22 -6.45
C LYS A 171 -6.38 2.91 -5.51
N VAL A 172 -7.62 3.04 -5.94
CA VAL A 172 -8.67 3.71 -5.17
C VAL A 172 -9.99 2.99 -5.30
N LEU A 173 -10.68 2.86 -4.17
CA LEU A 173 -12.08 2.44 -4.10
C LEU A 173 -12.95 3.67 -4.34
N LEU A 174 -13.95 3.53 -5.18
CA LEU A 174 -14.92 4.55 -5.56
C LEU A 174 -16.33 4.04 -5.25
N ILE A 175 -17.13 4.85 -4.55
CA ILE A 175 -18.56 4.59 -4.34
C ILE A 175 -19.34 5.72 -4.99
N PRO A 176 -20.08 5.46 -6.07
CA PRO A 176 -20.85 6.48 -6.77
C PRO A 176 -21.96 7.07 -5.88
N GLN A 177 -22.04 8.39 -5.81
CA GLN A 177 -23.04 9.10 -5.00
C GLN A 177 -24.23 9.61 -5.83
N LYS A 178 -24.09 9.60 -7.15
CA LYS A 178 -25.13 10.06 -8.10
C LYS A 178 -25.13 9.16 -9.34
N GLU A 179 -26.31 9.01 -9.95
CA GLU A 179 -26.46 8.37 -11.27
C GLU A 179 -25.98 9.30 -12.38
N GLY A 180 -25.62 8.72 -13.52
CA GLY A 180 -25.18 9.45 -14.70
C GLY A 180 -23.84 9.00 -15.25
N LYS A 181 -23.34 9.73 -16.24
CA LYS A 181 -22.08 9.46 -16.91
C LYS A 181 -20.99 10.38 -16.37
N PHE A 182 -19.92 9.80 -15.83
CA PHE A 182 -18.80 10.52 -15.24
C PHE A 182 -17.50 10.16 -15.96
N THR A 183 -16.70 11.17 -16.27
CA THR A 183 -15.37 10.97 -16.83
C THR A 183 -14.32 11.24 -15.78
N ILE A 184 -13.46 10.26 -15.54
CA ILE A 184 -12.30 10.35 -14.66
C ILE A 184 -11.12 10.79 -15.53
N ASN A 185 -10.49 11.90 -15.15
CA ASN A 185 -9.33 12.43 -15.86
C ASN A 185 -8.12 11.49 -15.75
N PRO A 186 -7.19 11.53 -16.72
CA PRO A 186 -5.97 10.75 -16.66
C PRO A 186 -5.14 10.99 -15.40
N LEU A 187 -4.51 9.95 -14.89
CA LEU A 187 -3.33 10.05 -14.04
C LEU A 187 -2.11 10.30 -14.94
N SER A 188 -1.29 11.29 -14.61
CA SER A 188 -0.03 11.53 -15.32
C SER A 188 1.15 11.48 -14.36
N ILE A 189 2.21 10.80 -14.77
CA ILE A 189 3.41 10.56 -13.96
C ILE A 189 4.64 10.97 -14.77
N ASN A 190 5.50 11.79 -14.16
CA ASN A 190 6.83 12.07 -14.64
C ASN A 190 7.80 11.07 -14.03
N MET A 191 8.59 10.42 -14.84
CA MET A 191 9.58 9.44 -14.37
C MET A 191 10.88 9.54 -15.16
N LEU A 192 11.94 8.99 -14.59
CA LEU A 192 13.21 8.79 -15.24
C LEU A 192 13.24 7.37 -15.81
N ALA A 193 13.63 7.22 -17.06
CA ALA A 193 13.83 5.94 -17.72
C ALA A 193 15.29 5.78 -18.13
N GLU A 194 15.88 4.63 -17.87
CA GLU A 194 17.22 4.27 -18.30
C GLU A 194 17.11 3.53 -19.64
N VAL A 195 17.46 4.22 -20.70
CA VAL A 195 17.40 3.68 -22.07
C VAL A 195 18.78 3.21 -22.47
N GLY A 196 18.90 1.96 -22.88
CA GLY A 196 20.13 1.42 -23.44
C GLY A 196 20.55 2.17 -24.70
N THR A 197 21.83 2.47 -24.84
CA THR A 197 22.38 3.16 -26.01
C THR A 197 22.84 2.22 -27.13
N GLY A 198 22.79 0.89 -26.86
CA GLY A 198 23.40 -0.11 -27.74
C GLY A 198 24.93 -0.10 -27.70
N GLN A 199 25.54 0.74 -26.88
CA GLN A 199 26.99 0.77 -26.65
C GLN A 199 27.29 0.03 -25.34
N TYR A 200 28.43 -0.61 -25.28
CA TYR A 200 28.86 -1.39 -24.12
C TYR A 200 30.13 -0.81 -23.54
N ASP A 201 30.26 -0.82 -22.25
CA ASP A 201 31.48 -0.40 -21.58
C ASP A 201 32.58 -1.48 -21.64
N TYR A 202 33.74 -1.20 -21.03
CA TYR A 202 34.86 -2.11 -20.97
C TYR A 202 34.53 -3.46 -20.28
N TRP A 203 33.53 -3.47 -19.39
CA TRP A 203 33.12 -4.66 -18.63
C TRP A 203 32.03 -5.46 -19.34
N GLY A 204 31.50 -4.94 -20.46
CA GLY A 204 30.43 -5.56 -21.23
C GLY A 204 29.03 -5.19 -20.75
N ASP A 205 28.90 -4.19 -19.89
CA ASP A 205 27.64 -3.65 -19.46
C ASP A 205 27.14 -2.62 -20.46
N GLU A 206 25.84 -2.64 -20.79
CA GLU A 206 25.25 -1.67 -21.72
C GLU A 206 25.25 -0.26 -21.11
N ILE A 207 25.81 0.69 -21.85
CA ILE A 207 25.78 2.10 -21.46
C ILE A 207 24.36 2.60 -21.61
N THR A 208 23.75 3.04 -20.49
CA THR A 208 22.40 3.60 -20.47
C THR A 208 22.44 5.12 -20.46
N ARG A 209 21.37 5.71 -20.98
CA ARG A 209 21.10 7.15 -20.91
C ARG A 209 19.80 7.37 -20.16
N THR A 210 19.84 8.17 -19.12
CA THR A 210 18.64 8.58 -18.39
C THR A 210 17.89 9.62 -19.21
N THR A 211 16.61 9.38 -19.47
CA THR A 211 15.69 10.32 -20.10
C THR A 211 14.48 10.58 -19.20
N GLN A 212 13.97 11.80 -19.24
CA GLN A 212 12.73 12.13 -18.53
C GLN A 212 11.53 11.86 -19.43
N LEU A 213 10.56 11.15 -18.91
CA LEU A 213 9.35 10.73 -19.61
C LEU A 213 8.12 11.09 -18.79
N THR A 214 7.09 11.62 -19.46
CA THR A 214 5.74 11.74 -18.91
C THR A 214 4.86 10.67 -19.52
N VAL A 215 4.28 9.82 -18.69
CA VAL A 215 3.27 8.83 -19.09
C VAL A 215 1.94 9.20 -18.50
N SER A 216 0.86 8.97 -19.25
CA SER A 216 -0.51 9.28 -18.84
C SER A 216 -1.40 8.09 -19.10
N SER A 217 -2.28 7.79 -18.15
CA SER A 217 -3.32 6.79 -18.36
C SER A 217 -4.39 7.32 -19.33
N PRO A 218 -5.21 6.46 -19.93
CA PRO A 218 -6.41 6.90 -20.61
C PRO A 218 -7.38 7.57 -19.62
N ALA A 219 -8.28 8.41 -20.13
CA ALA A 219 -9.44 8.87 -19.39
C ALA A 219 -10.45 7.73 -19.30
N GLU A 220 -11.03 7.52 -18.12
CA GLU A 220 -12.03 6.47 -17.90
C GLU A 220 -13.44 7.06 -17.82
N THR A 221 -14.38 6.37 -18.44
CA THR A 221 -15.79 6.75 -18.37
C THR A 221 -16.56 5.70 -17.56
N ILE A 222 -17.24 6.16 -16.51
CA ILE A 222 -18.09 5.34 -15.65
C ILE A 222 -19.54 5.77 -15.87
N THR A 223 -20.41 4.83 -16.21
CA THR A 223 -21.84 5.07 -16.36
C THR A 223 -22.58 4.49 -15.16
N VAL A 224 -22.93 5.32 -14.21
CA VAL A 224 -23.60 4.92 -12.98
C VAL A 224 -25.09 4.74 -13.24
N ARG A 225 -25.59 3.54 -12.98
CA ARG A 225 -27.00 3.17 -13.17
C ARG A 225 -27.83 3.52 -11.92
N PRO A 226 -29.07 3.97 -12.08
CA PRO A 226 -30.00 4.10 -10.96
C PRO A 226 -30.34 2.73 -10.37
N LEU A 227 -30.67 2.70 -9.10
CA LEU A 227 -31.24 1.52 -8.46
C LEU A 227 -32.67 1.26 -9.00
N PRO A 228 -33.02 -0.01 -9.27
CA PRO A 228 -34.37 -0.36 -9.75
C PRO A 228 -35.47 0.17 -8.82
N ARG A 229 -36.52 0.72 -9.39
CA ARG A 229 -37.70 1.13 -8.61
C ARG A 229 -38.58 -0.06 -8.23
N GLN A 230 -38.61 -1.09 -9.08
CA GLN A 230 -39.40 -2.29 -8.84
C GLN A 230 -38.80 -3.12 -7.69
N GLY A 231 -39.64 -3.52 -6.74
CA GLY A 231 -39.23 -4.33 -5.61
C GLY A 231 -38.45 -3.57 -4.53
N ARG A 232 -38.37 -2.25 -4.62
CA ARG A 232 -37.67 -1.42 -3.62
C ARG A 232 -38.50 -1.35 -2.34
N PRO A 233 -38.00 -1.81 -1.18
CA PRO A 233 -38.67 -1.69 0.10
C PRO A 233 -38.83 -0.22 0.53
N ALA A 234 -39.88 0.07 1.31
CA ALA A 234 -40.17 1.43 1.76
C ALA A 234 -39.10 1.97 2.73
N ASP A 235 -38.53 1.10 3.54
CA ASP A 235 -37.49 1.33 4.54
C ASP A 235 -36.05 1.34 3.97
N PHE A 236 -35.90 1.14 2.65
CA PHE A 236 -34.59 1.09 2.02
C PHE A 236 -33.77 2.36 2.22
N SER A 237 -32.67 2.27 2.96
CA SER A 237 -31.81 3.38 3.37
C SER A 237 -30.57 3.61 2.47
N GLY A 238 -30.45 2.90 1.34
CA GLY A 238 -29.34 3.09 0.40
C GLY A 238 -28.17 2.10 0.57
N ALA A 239 -28.36 1.02 1.29
CA ALA A 239 -27.37 -0.03 1.44
C ALA A 239 -27.22 -0.84 0.15
N VAL A 240 -25.98 -0.90 -0.42
CA VAL A 240 -25.67 -1.61 -1.67
C VAL A 240 -24.50 -2.54 -1.42
N GLY A 241 -24.69 -3.83 -1.64
CA GLY A 241 -23.70 -4.86 -1.36
C GLY A 241 -24.33 -6.16 -0.89
N GLN A 242 -23.60 -6.89 -0.04
CA GLN A 242 -24.07 -8.12 0.60
C GLN A 242 -23.88 -8.01 2.10
N PHE A 243 -24.95 -8.12 2.87
CA PHE A 243 -24.95 -7.87 4.30
C PHE A 243 -25.64 -8.99 5.07
N THR A 244 -25.27 -9.10 6.34
CA THR A 244 -25.94 -9.92 7.36
C THR A 244 -26.29 -9.02 8.54
N MET A 245 -27.40 -9.30 9.19
CA MET A 245 -27.86 -8.57 10.37
C MET A 245 -28.04 -9.52 11.54
N ASN A 246 -27.64 -9.08 12.73
CA ASN A 246 -27.98 -9.70 13.98
C ASN A 246 -28.53 -8.64 14.93
N ALA A 247 -29.62 -8.98 15.64
CA ALA A 247 -30.16 -8.12 16.69
C ALA A 247 -30.35 -8.96 17.97
N SER A 248 -29.95 -8.41 19.12
CA SER A 248 -29.99 -9.15 20.38
C SER A 248 -30.16 -8.22 21.58
N LEU A 249 -30.82 -8.72 22.64
CA LEU A 249 -30.89 -8.09 23.94
C LEU A 249 -29.83 -8.68 24.87
N SER A 250 -29.14 -7.82 25.60
CA SER A 250 -28.14 -8.25 26.60
C SER A 250 -28.79 -9.00 27.79
N LYS A 251 -29.97 -8.53 28.21
CA LYS A 251 -30.79 -9.12 29.26
C LYS A 251 -32.25 -9.13 28.83
N PRO A 252 -32.89 -10.30 28.65
CA PRO A 252 -34.30 -10.39 28.31
C PRO A 252 -35.23 -10.11 29.49
N GLU A 253 -34.71 -10.15 30.73
CA GLU A 253 -35.42 -9.83 31.95
C GLU A 253 -34.57 -8.90 32.83
N VAL A 254 -35.19 -7.80 33.30
CA VAL A 254 -34.58 -6.78 34.15
C VAL A 254 -35.60 -6.29 35.20
N ASN A 255 -35.13 -5.65 36.26
CA ASN A 255 -36.04 -4.94 37.14
C ASN A 255 -36.50 -3.61 36.54
N THR A 256 -37.67 -3.12 36.95
CA THR A 256 -38.15 -1.79 36.58
C THR A 256 -37.12 -0.74 36.97
N GLY A 257 -36.69 0.09 36.03
CA GLY A 257 -35.61 1.08 36.18
C GLY A 257 -34.18 0.55 35.93
N GLU A 258 -34.00 -0.77 35.74
CA GLU A 258 -32.72 -1.36 35.34
C GLU A 258 -32.61 -1.36 33.82
N SER A 259 -31.37 -1.20 33.29
CA SER A 259 -31.11 -1.15 31.86
C SER A 259 -30.89 -2.52 31.23
N SER A 260 -31.40 -2.69 30.00
CA SER A 260 -31.00 -3.72 29.06
C SER A 260 -30.46 -3.04 27.79
N THR A 261 -29.52 -3.68 27.10
CA THR A 261 -28.94 -3.14 25.86
C THR A 261 -29.47 -3.94 24.67
N LEU A 262 -30.09 -3.24 23.73
CA LEU A 262 -30.40 -3.78 22.40
C LEU A 262 -29.24 -3.48 21.46
N SER A 263 -28.61 -4.52 20.96
CA SER A 263 -27.53 -4.41 19.95
C SER A 263 -28.07 -4.79 18.58
N ILE A 264 -27.82 -3.94 17.59
CA ILE A 264 -28.10 -4.16 16.17
C ILE A 264 -26.76 -4.15 15.44
N ASP A 265 -26.36 -5.31 14.93
CA ASP A 265 -25.08 -5.50 14.25
C ASP A 265 -25.32 -5.81 12.78
N ILE A 266 -24.72 -5.01 11.87
CA ILE A 266 -24.71 -5.28 10.44
C ILE A 266 -23.28 -5.49 10.00
N LYS A 267 -23.01 -6.59 9.30
CA LYS A 267 -21.70 -6.96 8.75
C LYS A 267 -21.84 -7.28 7.28
N GLY A 268 -20.80 -6.98 6.50
CA GLY A 268 -20.86 -7.32 5.08
C GLY A 268 -19.81 -6.66 4.22
N THR A 269 -20.07 -6.72 2.93
CA THR A 269 -19.26 -6.08 1.88
C THR A 269 -20.15 -5.18 1.05
N GLY A 270 -19.65 -4.00 0.72
CA GLY A 270 -20.43 -3.00 0.00
C GLY A 270 -20.13 -1.59 0.49
N ASN A 271 -21.12 -0.71 0.46
CA ASN A 271 -20.98 0.65 0.99
C ASN A 271 -21.17 0.75 2.51
N ILE A 272 -20.65 -0.24 3.24
CA ILE A 272 -20.84 -0.44 4.70
C ILE A 272 -20.56 0.80 5.54
N SER A 273 -19.63 1.65 5.14
CA SER A 273 -19.31 2.90 5.84
C SER A 273 -20.36 4.02 5.66
N GLN A 274 -21.33 3.82 4.78
CA GLN A 274 -22.33 4.82 4.40
C GLN A 274 -23.76 4.36 4.68
N ILE A 275 -23.96 3.15 5.18
CA ILE A 275 -25.29 2.64 5.51
C ILE A 275 -25.84 3.33 6.76
N LYS A 276 -27.16 3.45 6.83
CA LYS A 276 -27.90 3.78 8.03
C LYS A 276 -28.50 2.52 8.59
N LEU A 277 -28.30 2.28 9.89
CA LEU A 277 -28.98 1.20 10.59
C LEU A 277 -30.45 1.53 10.83
N PRO A 278 -31.32 0.51 10.92
CA PRO A 278 -32.73 0.72 11.21
C PRO A 278 -32.92 1.18 12.67
N GLU A 279 -33.75 2.19 12.88
CA GLU A 279 -34.15 2.61 14.21
C GLU A 279 -35.25 1.68 14.72
N PRO A 280 -35.06 1.04 15.90
CA PRO A 280 -36.08 0.18 16.46
C PRO A 280 -37.24 1.01 17.06
N GLU A 281 -38.46 0.63 16.72
CA GLU A 281 -39.66 1.17 17.39
C GLU A 281 -39.80 0.56 18.76
N MET A 282 -40.03 1.39 19.78
CA MET A 282 -40.15 0.95 21.16
C MET A 282 -41.52 1.30 21.73
N PRO A 283 -42.09 0.42 22.60
CA PRO A 283 -43.24 0.79 23.45
C PRO A 283 -42.97 2.04 24.28
N SER A 284 -43.96 2.86 24.51
CA SER A 284 -43.86 4.14 25.25
C SER A 284 -43.32 3.98 26.69
N GLU A 285 -43.52 2.83 27.26
CA GLU A 285 -43.11 2.47 28.65
C GLU A 285 -41.63 2.15 28.75
N ILE A 286 -40.94 1.98 27.63
CA ILE A 286 -39.50 1.77 27.56
C ILE A 286 -38.83 3.08 27.15
N GLU A 287 -38.05 3.64 28.07
CA GLU A 287 -37.19 4.78 27.74
C GLU A 287 -35.98 4.28 26.95
N ARG A 288 -35.81 4.83 25.74
CA ARG A 288 -34.68 4.52 24.84
C ARG A 288 -33.73 5.72 24.82
N TYR A 289 -32.47 5.46 25.06
CA TYR A 289 -31.39 6.45 24.92
C TYR A 289 -30.76 6.38 23.52
N ASP A 290 -30.09 7.46 23.12
CA ASP A 290 -29.34 7.50 21.89
C ASP A 290 -28.30 6.37 21.83
N PRO A 291 -28.12 5.75 20.65
CA PRO A 291 -27.26 4.58 20.53
C PRO A 291 -25.78 4.93 20.65
N ASN A 292 -25.02 4.03 21.27
CA ASN A 292 -23.58 3.98 21.09
C ASN A 292 -23.28 3.33 19.72
N VAL A 293 -22.65 4.07 18.82
CA VAL A 293 -22.35 3.65 17.44
C VAL A 293 -20.89 3.20 17.35
N GLN A 294 -20.68 1.96 16.91
CA GLN A 294 -19.36 1.43 16.60
C GLN A 294 -19.32 1.00 15.14
N SER A 295 -18.27 1.37 14.45
CA SER A 295 -18.08 0.96 13.05
C SER A 295 -16.61 0.70 12.75
N SER A 296 -16.36 -0.25 11.88
CA SER A 296 -15.04 -0.50 11.33
C SER A 296 -15.17 -1.01 9.91
N SER A 297 -14.28 -0.55 9.05
CA SER A 297 -14.22 -1.03 7.67
C SER A 297 -12.78 -1.16 7.22
N SER A 298 -12.53 -2.14 6.36
CA SER A 298 -11.23 -2.42 5.73
C SER A 298 -11.39 -2.64 4.24
N LEU A 299 -10.39 -2.21 3.49
CA LEU A 299 -10.31 -2.47 2.06
C LEU A 299 -10.02 -3.95 1.81
N THR A 300 -10.72 -4.52 0.82
CA THR A 300 -10.36 -5.79 0.20
C THR A 300 -9.86 -5.50 -1.21
N PRO A 301 -9.28 -6.43 -1.95
CA PRO A 301 -8.79 -6.15 -3.30
C PRO A 301 -9.81 -5.51 -4.24
N THR A 302 -11.11 -5.74 -4.04
CA THR A 302 -12.17 -5.29 -4.96
C THR A 302 -13.29 -4.48 -4.31
N THR A 303 -13.40 -4.45 -2.97
CA THR A 303 -14.52 -3.82 -2.28
C THR A 303 -14.17 -3.39 -0.85
N LEU A 304 -15.13 -2.83 -0.14
CA LEU A 304 -15.05 -2.51 1.28
C LEU A 304 -15.79 -3.58 2.09
N LYS A 305 -15.12 -4.12 3.11
CA LYS A 305 -15.70 -5.05 4.08
C LYS A 305 -15.71 -4.40 5.45
N GLY A 306 -16.75 -4.64 6.23
CA GLY A 306 -16.79 -4.06 7.57
C GLY A 306 -17.99 -4.46 8.38
N TYR A 307 -18.18 -3.73 9.47
CA TYR A 307 -19.36 -3.82 10.32
C TYR A 307 -19.78 -2.44 10.83
N GLN A 308 -21.07 -2.32 11.14
CA GLN A 308 -21.63 -1.25 11.96
C GLN A 308 -22.48 -1.88 13.06
N SER A 309 -22.39 -1.33 14.26
CA SER A 309 -23.12 -1.76 15.45
C SER A 309 -23.72 -0.56 16.15
N GLU A 310 -25.00 -0.62 16.45
CA GLU A 310 -25.69 0.36 17.28
C GLU A 310 -26.20 -0.33 18.54
N GLN A 311 -25.90 0.26 19.70
CA GLN A 311 -26.27 -0.26 21.01
C GLN A 311 -27.19 0.74 21.70
N PHE A 312 -28.47 0.40 21.78
CA PHE A 312 -29.49 1.20 22.44
C PHE A 312 -29.65 0.76 23.89
N ILE A 313 -29.59 1.70 24.84
CA ILE A 313 -29.91 1.44 26.24
C ILE A 313 -31.42 1.58 26.39
N LEU A 314 -32.05 0.52 26.87
CA LEU A 314 -33.48 0.43 27.11
C LEU A 314 -33.75 0.33 28.59
N ILE A 315 -34.60 1.21 29.14
CA ILE A 315 -34.98 1.23 30.56
C ILE A 315 -36.51 1.16 30.67
N PRO A 316 -37.08 0.01 31.07
CA PRO A 316 -38.53 -0.08 31.33
C PRO A 316 -38.90 0.71 32.55
N ARG A 317 -39.88 1.61 32.42
CA ARG A 317 -40.36 2.47 33.50
C ARG A 317 -41.49 1.85 34.33
N VAL A 318 -42.18 0.86 33.77
CA VAL A 318 -43.30 0.16 34.38
C VAL A 318 -43.08 -1.34 34.32
N LYS A 319 -43.59 -2.09 35.30
CA LYS A 319 -43.59 -3.54 35.26
C LYS A 319 -44.46 -4.07 34.13
N GLY A 320 -43.95 -5.00 33.37
CA GLY A 320 -44.68 -5.57 32.23
C GLY A 320 -43.80 -6.47 31.35
N THR A 321 -44.43 -7.02 30.35
CA THR A 321 -43.74 -7.76 29.30
C THR A 321 -43.91 -6.98 27.97
N TYR A 322 -42.82 -6.54 27.42
CA TYR A 322 -42.78 -5.66 26.28
C TYR A 322 -42.23 -6.40 25.06
N ALA A 323 -43.03 -6.45 23.98
CA ALA A 323 -42.60 -6.97 22.73
C ALA A 323 -41.79 -5.89 21.99
N ILE A 324 -40.56 -6.22 21.58
CA ILE A 324 -39.75 -5.42 20.66
C ILE A 324 -40.03 -5.97 19.26
N PRO A 325 -40.63 -5.14 18.35
CA PRO A 325 -40.95 -5.57 17.01
C PRO A 325 -39.74 -6.07 16.26
N LYS A 326 -39.99 -6.83 15.19
CA LYS A 326 -38.95 -7.24 14.26
C LYS A 326 -38.26 -6.01 13.68
N ILE A 327 -36.93 -6.06 13.71
CA ILE A 327 -36.09 -5.02 13.10
C ILE A 327 -35.77 -5.49 11.69
N GLU A 328 -36.07 -4.65 10.72
CA GLU A 328 -35.86 -4.97 9.30
C GLU A 328 -34.75 -4.07 8.73
N PHE A 329 -33.91 -4.67 7.92
CA PHE A 329 -32.85 -3.98 7.19
C PHE A 329 -32.85 -4.44 5.74
N SER A 330 -33.03 -3.47 4.83
CA SER A 330 -33.12 -3.74 3.41
C SER A 330 -31.88 -3.25 2.66
N TYR A 331 -31.34 -4.06 1.77
CA TYR A 331 -30.23 -3.70 0.92
C TYR A 331 -30.45 -4.13 -0.52
N PHE A 332 -29.72 -3.53 -1.45
CA PHE A 332 -29.69 -3.94 -2.86
C PHE A 332 -28.43 -4.78 -3.11
N ASP A 333 -28.60 -5.99 -3.64
CA ASP A 333 -27.49 -6.84 -4.08
C ASP A 333 -27.20 -6.61 -5.57
N PRO A 334 -26.08 -5.95 -5.92
CA PRO A 334 -25.74 -5.65 -7.32
C PRO A 334 -25.45 -6.90 -8.15
N GLY A 335 -25.03 -8.02 -7.51
CA GLY A 335 -24.74 -9.28 -8.18
C GLY A 335 -26.01 -9.97 -8.70
N THR A 336 -27.09 -9.91 -7.93
CA THR A 336 -28.39 -10.48 -8.31
C THR A 336 -29.35 -9.46 -8.93
N GLY A 337 -29.06 -8.17 -8.76
CA GLY A 337 -29.90 -7.07 -9.20
C GLY A 337 -31.24 -6.97 -8.43
N LYS A 338 -31.30 -7.46 -7.19
CA LYS A 338 -32.51 -7.54 -6.38
C LYS A 338 -32.32 -6.88 -5.02
N TYR A 339 -33.44 -6.45 -4.44
CA TYR A 339 -33.49 -6.05 -3.04
C TYR A 339 -33.67 -7.28 -2.16
N VAL A 340 -32.99 -7.24 -1.02
CA VAL A 340 -33.05 -8.27 0.02
C VAL A 340 -33.37 -7.59 1.34
N THR A 341 -34.37 -8.11 2.07
CA THR A 341 -34.72 -7.63 3.41
C THR A 341 -34.32 -8.69 4.42
N LEU A 342 -33.49 -8.30 5.37
CA LEU A 342 -33.14 -9.09 6.56
C LEU A 342 -34.06 -8.69 7.68
N SER A 343 -34.54 -9.68 8.45
CA SER A 343 -35.45 -9.44 9.57
C SER A 343 -34.89 -10.14 10.81
N SER A 344 -34.89 -9.46 11.95
CA SER A 344 -34.56 -10.09 13.23
C SER A 344 -35.70 -11.00 13.71
N ALA A 345 -35.41 -11.83 14.70
CA ALA A 345 -36.44 -12.43 15.50
C ALA A 345 -37.20 -11.36 16.33
N GLU A 346 -38.43 -11.64 16.69
CA GLU A 346 -39.13 -10.87 17.73
C GLU A 346 -38.42 -11.08 19.05
N MET A 347 -38.23 -9.99 19.80
CA MET A 347 -37.59 -10.04 21.11
C MET A 347 -38.59 -9.57 22.17
N THR A 348 -38.41 -10.07 23.39
CA THR A 348 -39.26 -9.69 24.52
C THR A 348 -38.38 -9.19 25.66
N LEU A 349 -38.71 -8.01 26.19
CA LEU A 349 -38.09 -7.47 27.37
C LEU A 349 -39.10 -7.53 28.52
N LYS A 350 -38.80 -8.33 29.55
CA LYS A 350 -39.65 -8.50 30.75
C LYS A 350 -39.12 -7.62 31.87
N ALA A 351 -39.93 -6.70 32.36
CA ALA A 351 -39.65 -5.88 33.53
C ALA A 351 -40.35 -6.45 34.75
N THR A 352 -39.54 -6.83 35.76
CA THR A 352 -40.00 -7.40 37.01
C THR A 352 -39.70 -6.47 38.19
N GLY A 353 -40.34 -6.71 39.36
CA GLY A 353 -40.09 -5.92 40.57
C GLY A 353 -40.88 -4.61 40.63
N GLU A 354 -41.01 -4.03 41.81
CA GLU A 354 -41.51 -2.66 41.99
C GLU A 354 -40.30 -1.72 41.88
N GLY A 355 -40.16 -1.05 40.74
CA GLY A 355 -39.18 0.00 40.59
C GLY A 355 -39.46 1.14 41.53
N ALA A 356 -38.46 1.63 42.22
CA ALA A 356 -38.56 2.90 42.91
C ALA A 356 -38.89 3.99 41.88
N ILE A 357 -40.16 4.41 41.79
CA ILE A 357 -40.57 5.55 40.98
C ILE A 357 -39.90 6.78 41.61
N GLN A 358 -38.77 7.20 41.09
CA GLN A 358 -38.27 8.52 41.39
C GLN A 358 -39.09 9.51 40.56
N THR A 359 -40.17 10.00 41.19
CA THR A 359 -40.95 11.15 40.71
C THR A 359 -40.00 12.36 40.73
N PRO A 360 -39.80 13.08 39.66
CA PRO A 360 -39.00 14.30 39.67
C PRO A 360 -39.81 15.35 40.45
N GLY A 361 -39.45 15.68 41.68
CA GLY A 361 -40.02 16.83 42.38
C GLY A 361 -40.38 16.67 43.85
N GLN A 362 -39.86 15.74 44.63
CA GLN A 362 -40.04 15.81 46.08
C GLN A 362 -38.72 15.78 46.83
N PRO A 363 -38.39 16.79 47.66
CA PRO A 363 -37.15 16.74 48.45
C PRO A 363 -37.29 15.71 49.55
N SER A 364 -36.55 14.64 49.45
CA SER A 364 -36.46 13.60 50.48
C SER A 364 -35.64 14.09 51.66
N ALA A 365 -36.23 13.99 52.89
CA ALA A 365 -35.53 14.18 54.15
C ALA A 365 -34.39 13.16 54.35
N PRO A 366 -33.32 13.51 55.04
CA PRO A 366 -32.15 12.63 55.20
C PRO A 366 -32.43 11.48 56.16
N THR A 367 -32.43 10.27 55.69
CA THR A 367 -32.36 9.08 56.56
C THR A 367 -30.96 8.42 56.40
N ALA A 368 -30.45 8.05 57.57
CA ALA A 368 -29.10 7.65 57.88
C ALA A 368 -28.48 6.54 57.01
N VAL A 369 -27.23 6.78 56.71
CA VAL A 369 -26.04 5.88 56.65
C VAL A 369 -26.32 4.38 56.53
N THR A 370 -25.96 3.80 55.40
CA THR A 370 -25.46 2.43 55.33
C THR A 370 -24.37 2.31 54.27
N GLU A 371 -23.27 1.76 54.66
CA GLU A 371 -22.03 1.33 54.03
C GLU A 371 -21.86 1.50 52.51
N LYS A 372 -20.78 2.20 52.17
CA LYS A 372 -20.18 2.23 50.85
C LYS A 372 -19.67 0.85 50.44
N THR A 373 -20.34 0.21 49.50
CA THR A 373 -19.73 -0.87 48.72
C THR A 373 -19.05 -0.25 47.50
N ASP A 374 -17.74 -0.42 47.44
CA ASP A 374 -16.94 0.05 46.28
C ASP A 374 -17.41 -0.63 45.00
N VAL A 375 -18.01 0.13 44.12
CA VAL A 375 -18.33 -0.30 42.76
C VAL A 375 -17.10 0.00 41.91
N ASN A 376 -16.36 -1.04 41.51
CA ASN A 376 -15.32 -0.95 40.52
C ASN A 376 -15.92 -0.58 39.15
N TYR A 377 -15.79 0.66 38.75
CA TYR A 377 -16.09 1.12 37.38
C TYR A 377 -14.99 0.68 36.44
N LEU A 378 -15.23 -0.37 35.69
CA LEU A 378 -14.47 -0.76 34.49
C LEU A 378 -15.14 -0.13 33.29
N SER A 379 -14.92 1.16 33.06
CA SER A 379 -14.99 1.75 31.72
C SER A 379 -14.37 3.15 31.76
N ASN A 380 -13.35 3.32 30.93
CA ASN A 380 -12.81 4.61 30.54
C ASN A 380 -13.86 5.35 29.69
N ASP A 381 -14.81 6.04 30.33
CA ASP A 381 -15.67 6.93 29.59
C ASP A 381 -15.92 8.21 30.37
N ILE A 382 -15.61 9.32 29.73
CA ILE A 382 -15.90 10.74 30.00
C ILE A 382 -16.07 11.09 31.47
N GLY A 383 -14.97 11.44 32.13
CA GLY A 383 -14.99 12.02 33.47
C GLY A 383 -15.81 13.31 33.46
N PHE A 384 -16.74 13.41 34.44
CA PHE A 384 -17.53 14.60 34.71
C PHE A 384 -16.70 15.89 34.63
N ILE A 385 -17.20 16.91 33.94
CA ILE A 385 -16.65 18.26 33.98
C ILE A 385 -16.69 18.73 35.44
N ARG A 386 -15.52 18.77 36.07
CA ARG A 386 -15.37 19.38 37.40
C ARG A 386 -15.66 20.86 37.31
N LEU A 387 -16.71 21.34 37.93
CA LEU A 387 -17.07 22.75 38.02
C LEU A 387 -16.11 23.57 38.88
N THR A 388 -15.19 22.91 39.60
CA THR A 388 -14.13 23.56 40.38
C THR A 388 -12.83 22.81 40.14
N SER A 389 -12.00 23.29 39.25
CA SER A 389 -10.62 22.85 39.13
C SER A 389 -9.71 23.82 39.90
N LYS A 390 -9.05 23.37 40.95
CA LYS A 390 -7.83 23.99 41.41
C LYS A 390 -6.79 23.65 40.31
N LEU A 391 -6.45 24.62 39.50
CA LEU A 391 -5.33 24.53 38.58
C LEU A 391 -4.04 24.47 39.43
N GLU A 392 -3.50 23.27 39.63
CA GLU A 392 -2.15 23.14 40.09
C GLU A 392 -1.22 23.46 38.90
N PRO A 393 -0.29 24.43 39.06
CA PRO A 393 0.67 24.66 38.03
C PRO A 393 1.47 23.37 37.79
N SER A 394 1.51 22.89 36.57
CA SER A 394 2.29 21.72 36.17
C SER A 394 3.77 22.03 36.45
N GLY A 395 4.23 21.72 37.67
CA GLY A 395 5.60 21.94 38.14
C GLY A 395 6.62 20.99 37.50
N LYS A 396 6.29 20.29 36.46
CA LYS A 396 7.25 19.51 35.67
C LYS A 396 7.89 20.45 34.66
N LYS A 397 9.06 21.00 35.04
CA LYS A 397 9.93 21.74 34.10
C LYS A 397 10.05 20.92 32.82
N ALA A 398 9.76 21.54 31.68
CA ALA A 398 9.90 20.92 30.39
C ALA A 398 11.33 20.37 30.24
N PHE A 399 11.50 19.31 29.46
CA PHE A 399 12.78 18.60 29.29
C PHE A 399 13.96 19.60 28.98
N TYR A 400 13.68 20.63 28.17
CA TYR A 400 14.65 21.65 27.77
C TYR A 400 14.97 22.73 28.88
N GLU A 401 14.19 22.76 29.94
CA GLU A 401 14.46 23.63 31.12
C GLU A 401 15.33 22.93 32.17
N LYS A 402 15.63 21.66 32.00
CA LYS A 402 16.53 20.93 32.90
C LYS A 402 17.97 21.23 32.53
N GLY A 403 18.80 21.61 33.51
CA GLY A 403 20.22 22.00 33.31
C GLY A 403 21.04 20.94 32.55
N TRP A 404 20.69 19.68 32.61
CA TRP A 404 21.39 18.63 31.88
C TRP A 404 21.16 18.70 30.35
N PHE A 405 20.06 19.31 29.87
CA PHE A 405 19.82 19.56 28.44
C PHE A 405 20.84 20.59 27.89
N ALA A 406 21.13 21.64 28.66
CA ALA A 406 22.20 22.59 28.32
C ALA A 406 23.57 21.91 28.26
N PHE A 407 23.84 20.96 29.18
CA PHE A 407 25.06 20.15 29.15
C PHE A 407 25.16 19.30 27.89
N LEU A 408 24.07 18.68 27.45
CA LEU A 408 24.01 17.84 26.24
C LEU A 408 24.22 18.68 24.96
N LEU A 409 23.79 19.95 24.95
CA LEU A 409 23.99 20.91 23.86
C LEU A 409 25.43 21.43 23.79
N ILE A 410 26.08 21.61 24.94
CA ILE A 410 27.45 22.14 25.03
C ILE A 410 28.49 21.03 24.81
N LEU A 411 28.17 19.78 25.15
CA LEU A 411 29.06 18.62 25.05
C LEU A 411 29.73 18.46 23.66
N PRO A 412 29.02 18.50 22.53
CA PRO A 412 29.63 18.39 21.21
C PRO A 412 30.53 19.61 20.88
N ILE A 413 30.22 20.81 21.40
CA ILE A 413 30.98 21.99 21.16
C ILE A 413 32.36 21.90 21.86
N ILE A 414 32.42 21.22 23.01
CA ILE A 414 33.68 21.00 23.74
C ILE A 414 34.46 19.80 23.17
N LEU A 415 33.76 18.71 22.76
CA LEU A 415 34.40 17.51 22.23
C LEU A 415 35.06 17.73 20.87
N THR A 416 34.46 18.54 20.00
CA THR A 416 35.00 18.76 18.65
C THR A 416 36.39 19.38 18.64
N PRO A 417 36.69 20.47 19.40
CA PRO A 417 38.05 21.01 19.45
C PRO A 417 39.03 20.08 20.17
N ALA A 418 38.59 19.28 21.14
CA ALA A 418 39.43 18.29 21.82
C ALA A 418 39.88 17.18 20.87
N VAL A 419 38.95 16.67 20.04
CA VAL A 419 39.25 15.67 19.00
C VAL A 419 40.16 16.23 17.91
N LEU A 420 39.91 17.47 17.50
CA LEU A 420 40.76 18.19 16.54
C LEU A 420 42.19 18.44 17.10
N ALA A 421 42.30 18.89 18.33
CA ALA A 421 43.59 19.09 19.00
C ALA A 421 44.35 17.76 19.13
N ARG A 422 43.68 16.68 19.51
CA ARG A 422 44.30 15.33 19.56
C ARG A 422 44.77 14.89 18.19
N ARG A 423 44.01 15.14 17.14
CA ARG A 423 44.37 14.78 15.76
C ARG A 423 45.57 15.58 15.27
N ILE A 424 45.64 16.87 15.60
CA ILE A 424 46.78 17.75 15.29
C ILE A 424 48.01 17.30 16.09
N TYR A 425 47.86 16.97 17.38
CA TYR A 425 48.95 16.47 18.22
C TYR A 425 49.54 15.15 17.68
N ILE A 426 48.70 14.20 17.34
CA ILE A 426 49.14 12.92 16.76
C ILE A 426 49.83 13.15 15.41
N SER A 427 49.26 14.02 14.54
CA SER A 427 49.86 14.29 13.24
C SER A 427 51.21 15.09 13.36
N SER A 428 51.38 15.89 14.39
CA SER A 428 52.66 16.59 14.66
C SER A 428 53.71 15.67 15.27
N ALA A 429 53.31 14.71 16.10
CA ALA A 429 54.19 13.68 16.63
C ALA A 429 54.71 12.76 15.51
N ASP A 430 53.86 12.33 14.57
CA ASP A 430 54.27 11.57 13.39
C ASP A 430 55.21 12.34 12.46
N ARG A 431 55.02 13.65 12.31
CA ARG A 431 55.93 14.49 11.52
C ARG A 431 57.32 14.63 12.11
N ASN A 432 57.45 14.53 13.43
CA ASN A 432 58.74 14.63 14.14
C ASN A 432 59.41 13.30 14.42
N SER A 433 58.82 12.17 13.99
CA SER A 433 59.43 10.85 14.17
C SER A 433 60.73 10.73 13.40
N PRO A 434 61.71 9.96 13.93
CA PRO A 434 63.01 9.77 13.28
C PRO A 434 62.91 9.21 11.85
N LEU A 435 61.88 8.40 11.59
CA LEU A 435 61.58 7.85 10.30
C LEU A 435 61.07 8.87 9.27
N ALA A 436 60.25 9.86 9.72
CA ALA A 436 59.79 10.94 8.86
C ALA A 436 60.91 11.91 8.49
N LYS A 437 61.86 12.17 9.43
CA LYS A 437 63.07 12.99 9.17
C LYS A 437 64.02 12.25 8.20
N ALA A 438 64.21 10.94 8.34
CA ALA A 438 65.02 10.15 7.43
C ALA A 438 64.44 10.10 6.00
N LYS A 439 63.13 9.95 5.84
CA LYS A 439 62.46 10.00 4.52
C LYS A 439 62.54 11.37 3.83
N ARG A 440 62.49 12.50 4.59
CA ARG A 440 62.69 13.83 4.04
C ARG A 440 64.15 14.07 3.65
N ALA A 441 65.11 13.63 4.43
CA ALA A 441 66.52 13.72 4.07
C ALA A 441 66.86 12.91 2.83
N ALA A 442 66.31 11.70 2.68
CA ALA A 442 66.48 10.89 1.51
C ALA A 442 65.77 11.46 0.24
N ALA A 443 64.66 12.19 0.40
CA ALA A 443 63.98 12.87 -0.71
C ALA A 443 64.75 14.12 -1.21
N ILE A 444 65.43 14.83 -0.30
CA ILE A 444 66.26 15.98 -0.63
C ILE A 444 67.56 15.53 -1.32
N ALA A 445 68.12 14.41 -0.91
CA ALA A 445 69.34 13.86 -1.52
C ALA A 445 69.14 13.23 -2.90
N ARG A 446 67.88 13.06 -3.38
CA ARG A 446 67.52 12.58 -4.71
C ARG A 446 67.18 13.67 -5.72
N LYS A 447 67.17 14.95 -5.32
CA LYS A 447 67.13 16.12 -6.17
C LYS A 447 68.58 16.69 -6.35
#